data_361d408bee0486338c0b2f7cbe53800d
#
_entry.id   361d408bee0486338c0b2f7cbe53800d
#
_cell.length_a   1.000
_cell.length_b   1.000
_cell.length_c   1.000
_cell.angle_alpha   90.00
_cell.angle_beta   90.00
_cell.angle_gamma   90.00
#
_symmetry.space_group_name_H-M   'P 1'
#
loop_
_entity.id
_entity.type
_entity.pdbx_description
1 polymer ?
#
loop_
_entity_poly.entity_id
_entity_poly.type
_entity_poly.pdbx_seq_one_letter_code
_entity_poly.pdbx_strand_id
1 'polypeptide(L)'
;EFSFNGKVVLCYPKIKDGGIDAVVDNFVREIKKTTGVKLVKDRLKDGLFLGLHVEESTKKGDAHIVLYVDEYMLKEAYRLSVTPKRINIAASTPAGFFYAFQTLKQLMPRNVMAGVPDDSVEEWRVPCVFIVDEPRFSWRGFMLDEGRHFYGKEEIKKIIDVMAAYKMNRFHWHLTEDQGWRIEIKKYPKLTEIGAWRDSKVCAWGDVKPDGVRYGGFY
;
A
#
# COMPACT_ATOMS: atom_id res chain seq x y z
N GLU A 1 4.83 20.21 -14.44
CA GLU A 1 4.21 18.88 -14.29
C GLU A 1 5.09 17.81 -14.92
N PHE A 2 5.13 16.63 -14.31
CA PHE A 2 5.70 15.42 -14.89
C PHE A 2 4.59 14.66 -15.60
N SER A 3 4.85 14.19 -16.84
CA SER A 3 3.88 13.41 -17.61
C SER A 3 4.32 11.95 -17.74
N PHE A 4 3.37 11.03 -17.57
CA PHE A 4 3.59 9.59 -17.75
C PHE A 4 3.42 9.15 -19.22
N ASN A 5 3.65 10.04 -20.17
CA ASN A 5 3.53 9.72 -21.58
C ASN A 5 4.69 8.89 -22.12
N GLY A 6 4.39 7.95 -22.98
CA GLY A 6 5.39 7.10 -23.64
C GLY A 6 6.03 6.05 -22.72
N LYS A 7 7.31 5.77 -22.95
CA LYS A 7 8.06 4.80 -22.15
C LYS A 7 8.58 5.45 -20.88
N VAL A 8 8.04 5.06 -19.72
CA VAL A 8 8.53 5.47 -18.40
C VAL A 8 9.35 4.35 -17.79
N VAL A 9 10.59 4.66 -17.43
CA VAL A 9 11.50 3.71 -16.78
C VAL A 9 11.54 4.00 -15.29
N LEU A 10 11.41 2.96 -14.46
CA LEU A 10 11.57 3.00 -13.02
C LEU A 10 12.87 2.30 -12.65
N CYS A 11 13.87 3.09 -12.27
CA CYS A 11 15.17 2.61 -11.80
C CYS A 11 15.17 2.49 -10.29
N TYR A 12 15.64 1.34 -9.76
CA TYR A 12 15.65 1.11 -8.31
C TYR A 12 16.86 0.27 -7.86
N PRO A 13 17.35 0.50 -6.62
CA PRO A 13 18.51 -0.19 -6.08
C PRO A 13 18.14 -1.59 -5.58
N LYS A 14 19.19 -2.40 -5.35
CA LYS A 14 19.09 -3.60 -4.53
C LYS A 14 19.20 -3.21 -3.06
N ILE A 15 18.22 -3.58 -2.23
CA ILE A 15 18.28 -3.43 -0.77
C ILE A 15 18.47 -4.82 -0.14
N LYS A 16 19.32 -4.91 0.88
CA LYS A 16 19.66 -6.19 1.55
C LYS A 16 18.43 -6.94 2.06
N ASP A 17 17.41 -6.23 2.52
CA ASP A 17 16.17 -6.80 3.09
C ASP A 17 15.21 -7.38 2.04
N GLY A 18 15.52 -7.28 0.74
CA GLY A 18 14.72 -7.88 -0.34
C GLY A 18 13.34 -7.26 -0.60
N GLY A 19 12.83 -6.43 0.32
CA GLY A 19 11.45 -5.91 0.26
C GLY A 19 11.18 -4.87 -0.82
N ILE A 20 12.22 -4.27 -1.41
CA ILE A 20 12.06 -3.23 -2.43
C ILE A 20 11.41 -3.77 -3.71
N ASP A 21 11.71 -5.00 -4.11
CA ASP A 21 11.13 -5.62 -5.30
C ASP A 21 9.59 -5.71 -5.17
N ALA A 22 9.11 -6.15 -4.00
CA ALA A 22 7.67 -6.24 -3.74
C ALA A 22 6.98 -4.86 -3.76
N VAL A 23 7.63 -3.83 -3.21
CA VAL A 23 7.13 -2.45 -3.21
C VAL A 23 7.05 -1.90 -4.62
N VAL A 24 8.10 -2.08 -5.42
CA VAL A 24 8.15 -1.65 -6.82
C VAL A 24 7.13 -2.41 -7.67
N ASP A 25 7.03 -3.73 -7.51
CA ASP A 25 6.08 -4.57 -8.25
C ASP A 25 4.64 -4.18 -7.95
N ASN A 26 4.34 -3.89 -6.68
CA ASN A 26 3.02 -3.41 -6.30
C ASN A 26 2.68 -2.08 -6.98
N PHE A 27 3.56 -1.11 -6.89
CA PHE A 27 3.37 0.21 -7.52
C PHE A 27 3.19 0.10 -9.04
N VAL A 28 4.07 -0.64 -9.73
CA VAL A 28 3.98 -0.86 -11.19
C VAL A 28 2.66 -1.50 -11.58
N ARG A 29 2.21 -2.50 -10.81
CA ARG A 29 0.93 -3.18 -11.05
C ARG A 29 -0.27 -2.25 -10.86
N GLU A 30 -0.27 -1.45 -9.79
CA GLU A 30 -1.35 -0.50 -9.49
C GLU A 30 -1.44 0.59 -10.56
N ILE A 31 -0.32 1.21 -10.93
CA ILE A 31 -0.29 2.23 -12.00
C ILE A 31 -0.79 1.63 -13.31
N LYS A 32 -0.28 0.47 -13.71
CA LYS A 32 -0.75 -0.17 -14.95
C LYS A 32 -2.26 -0.47 -14.93
N LYS A 33 -2.78 -0.94 -13.79
CA LYS A 33 -4.20 -1.26 -13.65
C LYS A 33 -5.10 -0.04 -13.80
N THR A 34 -4.71 1.10 -13.23
CA THR A 34 -5.56 2.30 -13.14
C THR A 34 -5.37 3.27 -14.29
N THR A 35 -4.17 3.31 -14.86
CA THR A 35 -3.80 4.32 -15.88
C THR A 35 -3.50 3.71 -17.26
N GLY A 36 -3.34 2.39 -17.35
CA GLY A 36 -2.82 1.73 -18.56
C GLY A 36 -1.32 1.93 -18.81
N VAL A 37 -0.66 2.84 -18.09
CA VAL A 37 0.77 3.15 -18.27
C VAL A 37 1.62 1.95 -17.91
N LYS A 38 2.54 1.58 -18.80
CA LYS A 38 3.51 0.51 -18.57
C LYS A 38 4.83 1.09 -18.09
N LEU A 39 5.13 0.92 -16.81
CA LEU A 39 6.43 1.24 -16.25
C LEU A 39 7.42 0.11 -16.56
N VAL A 40 8.56 0.44 -17.15
CA VAL A 40 9.66 -0.52 -17.39
C VAL A 40 10.58 -0.49 -16.18
N LYS A 41 10.71 -1.63 -15.51
CA LYS A 41 11.60 -1.76 -14.35
C LYS A 41 13.04 -1.91 -14.82
N ASP A 42 13.96 -1.15 -14.22
CA ASP A 42 15.41 -1.28 -14.40
C ASP A 42 16.08 -1.33 -13.03
N ARG A 43 16.74 -2.47 -12.78
CA ARG A 43 17.45 -2.68 -11.51
C ARG A 43 18.86 -2.17 -11.62
N LEU A 44 19.20 -1.20 -10.82
CA LEU A 44 20.54 -0.62 -10.81
C LEU A 44 21.58 -1.62 -10.29
N LYS A 45 22.73 -1.72 -10.98
CA LYS A 45 23.84 -2.59 -10.58
C LYS A 45 24.52 -2.04 -9.32
N ASP A 46 25.01 -2.95 -8.47
CA ASP A 46 25.69 -2.61 -7.22
C ASP A 46 26.85 -1.62 -7.46
N GLY A 47 26.92 -0.55 -6.68
CA GLY A 47 28.09 0.33 -6.60
C GLY A 47 27.88 1.82 -6.89
N LEU A 48 26.69 2.30 -7.23
CA LEU A 48 26.50 3.68 -7.70
C LEU A 48 25.63 4.58 -6.80
N PHE A 49 25.70 4.40 -5.48
CA PHE A 49 24.78 5.12 -4.56
C PHE A 49 25.50 5.96 -3.50
N LEU A 50 26.28 6.92 -3.94
CA LEU A 50 26.53 8.12 -3.16
C LEU A 50 25.86 9.29 -3.86
N GLY A 51 24.72 9.66 -3.38
CA GLY A 51 23.80 10.80 -3.48
C GLY A 51 23.98 11.91 -4.52
N LEU A 52 24.95 11.94 -5.42
CA LEU A 52 25.20 13.08 -6.30
C LEU A 52 25.40 12.77 -7.81
N HIS A 53 25.53 11.51 -8.22
CA HIS A 53 25.85 11.19 -9.62
C HIS A 53 24.96 10.11 -10.25
N VAL A 54 23.65 10.22 -10.15
CA VAL A 54 22.71 9.36 -10.91
C VAL A 54 22.70 9.69 -12.41
N GLU A 55 23.39 10.76 -12.80
CA GLU A 55 23.40 11.21 -14.20
C GLU A 55 24.20 10.31 -15.17
N GLU A 56 25.12 9.48 -14.65
CA GLU A 56 26.04 8.72 -15.51
C GLU A 56 25.69 7.25 -15.77
N SER A 57 24.80 6.63 -15.00
CA SER A 57 24.53 5.18 -15.11
C SER A 57 23.26 4.79 -15.86
N THR A 58 22.34 5.70 -16.05
CA THR A 58 21.17 5.48 -16.91
C THR A 58 21.51 5.99 -18.29
N LYS A 59 21.22 5.21 -19.33
CA LYS A 59 21.34 5.69 -20.72
C LYS A 59 20.68 7.05 -20.79
N LYS A 60 21.48 8.05 -21.17
CA LYS A 60 21.10 9.47 -21.23
C LYS A 60 19.71 9.59 -21.85
N GLY A 61 18.69 9.92 -21.07
CA GLY A 61 17.34 10.26 -21.57
C GLY A 61 16.18 9.37 -21.10
N ASP A 62 16.39 8.15 -20.57
CA ASP A 62 15.31 7.18 -20.41
C ASP A 62 14.80 6.95 -18.97
N ALA A 63 15.49 7.43 -17.94
CA ALA A 63 15.05 7.20 -16.55
C ALA A 63 14.13 8.32 -16.07
N HIS A 64 12.86 8.02 -15.88
CA HIS A 64 11.88 9.00 -15.44
C HIS A 64 11.57 8.92 -13.94
N ILE A 65 11.66 7.73 -13.32
CA ILE A 65 11.49 7.54 -11.87
C ILE A 65 12.74 6.86 -11.33
N VAL A 66 13.42 7.48 -10.38
CA VAL A 66 14.66 6.96 -9.80
C VAL A 66 14.51 6.83 -8.29
N LEU A 67 14.73 5.62 -7.78
CA LEU A 67 14.79 5.33 -6.35
C LEU A 67 16.25 5.22 -5.92
N TYR A 68 16.60 5.83 -4.80
CA TYR A 68 17.91 5.69 -4.19
C TYR A 68 17.87 5.62 -2.68
N VAL A 69 18.80 4.86 -2.11
CA VAL A 69 18.89 4.68 -0.66
C VAL A 69 19.63 5.85 -0.04
N ASP A 70 19.02 6.44 0.99
CA ASP A 70 19.67 7.38 1.89
C ASP A 70 19.63 6.78 3.31
N GLU A 71 20.74 6.16 3.72
CA GLU A 71 20.83 5.41 4.98
C GLU A 71 20.69 6.30 6.23
N TYR A 72 20.83 7.62 6.08
CA TYR A 72 20.68 8.58 7.18
C TYR A 72 19.23 8.96 7.46
N MET A 73 18.30 8.58 6.60
CA MET A 73 16.88 8.85 6.83
C MET A 73 16.27 7.88 7.84
N LEU A 74 15.24 8.34 8.57
CA LEU A 74 14.44 7.47 9.43
C LEU A 74 13.76 6.36 8.61
N LYS A 75 13.49 5.22 9.24
CA LYS A 75 13.01 4.00 8.56
C LYS A 75 11.77 4.19 7.67
N GLU A 76 10.88 5.10 8.05
CA GLU A 76 9.63 5.35 7.31
C GLU A 76 9.59 6.73 6.65
N ALA A 77 10.69 7.48 6.74
CA ALA A 77 10.84 8.77 6.07
C ALA A 77 11.17 8.62 4.59
N TYR A 78 10.85 9.63 3.82
CA TYR A 78 11.22 9.74 2.42
C TYR A 78 11.35 11.19 1.95
N ARG A 79 12.08 11.39 0.87
CA ARG A 79 12.07 12.60 0.07
C ARG A 79 11.53 12.28 -1.32
N LEU A 80 10.64 13.10 -1.82
CA LEU A 80 10.05 13.00 -3.15
C LEU A 80 10.27 14.32 -3.89
N SER A 81 10.95 14.27 -5.01
CA SER A 81 11.15 15.42 -5.91
C SER A 81 10.57 15.10 -7.27
N VAL A 82 9.63 15.91 -7.73
CA VAL A 82 9.02 15.81 -9.05
C VAL A 82 9.41 17.04 -9.86
N THR A 83 10.04 16.80 -11.00
CA THR A 83 10.38 17.81 -12.01
C THR A 83 9.72 17.43 -13.35
N PRO A 84 9.68 18.29 -14.36
CA PRO A 84 9.11 17.92 -15.66
C PRO A 84 9.79 16.73 -16.34
N LYS A 85 11.06 16.43 -15.97
CA LYS A 85 11.86 15.39 -16.61
C LYS A 85 12.02 14.13 -15.77
N ARG A 86 11.87 14.23 -14.43
CA ARG A 86 12.22 13.12 -13.53
C ARG A 86 11.48 13.19 -12.19
N ILE A 87 11.15 12.03 -11.68
CA ILE A 87 10.72 11.81 -10.30
C ILE A 87 11.87 11.13 -9.56
N ASN A 88 12.34 11.74 -8.48
CA ASN A 88 13.36 11.18 -7.61
C ASN A 88 12.75 10.85 -6.25
N ILE A 89 13.02 9.67 -5.75
CA ILE A 89 12.56 9.22 -4.42
C ILE A 89 13.75 8.71 -3.62
N ALA A 90 14.00 9.29 -2.46
CA ALA A 90 15.00 8.84 -1.52
C ALA A 90 14.34 8.28 -0.26
N ALA A 91 14.80 7.15 0.24
CA ALA A 91 14.40 6.55 1.51
C ALA A 91 15.46 5.58 2.01
N SER A 92 15.44 5.25 3.31
CA SER A 92 16.40 4.29 3.90
C SER A 92 15.90 2.85 3.83
N THR A 93 14.60 2.62 3.71
CA THR A 93 13.98 1.29 3.79
C THR A 93 12.88 1.11 2.73
N PRO A 94 12.46 -0.15 2.46
CA PRO A 94 11.30 -0.43 1.62
C PRO A 94 10.01 0.28 2.08
N ALA A 95 9.82 0.46 3.39
CA ALA A 95 8.66 1.16 3.94
C ALA A 95 8.62 2.64 3.53
N GLY A 96 9.77 3.34 3.58
CA GLY A 96 9.86 4.72 3.13
C GLY A 96 9.53 4.86 1.63
N PHE A 97 10.03 3.97 0.77
CA PHE A 97 9.65 3.94 -0.65
C PHE A 97 8.16 3.66 -0.85
N PHE A 98 7.60 2.73 -0.08
CA PHE A 98 6.17 2.44 -0.13
C PHE A 98 5.34 3.68 0.18
N TYR A 99 5.68 4.44 1.23
CA TYR A 99 4.96 5.66 1.60
C TYR A 99 5.16 6.80 0.60
N ALA A 100 6.34 6.90 0.01
CA ALA A 100 6.57 7.84 -1.10
C ALA A 100 5.66 7.54 -2.30
N PHE A 101 5.47 6.26 -2.64
CA PHE A 101 4.55 5.86 -3.70
C PHE A 101 3.08 6.14 -3.35
N GLN A 102 2.68 6.02 -2.07
CA GLN A 102 1.33 6.45 -1.67
C GLN A 102 1.15 7.96 -1.91
N THR A 103 2.13 8.77 -1.52
CA THR A 103 2.09 10.22 -1.79
C THR A 103 2.09 10.54 -3.29
N LEU A 104 2.92 9.85 -4.08
CA LEU A 104 2.93 10.04 -5.53
C LEU A 104 1.57 9.73 -6.16
N LYS A 105 0.89 8.66 -5.73
CA LYS A 105 -0.47 8.34 -6.18
C LYS A 105 -1.49 9.41 -5.75
N GLN A 106 -1.35 10.00 -4.56
CA GLN A 106 -2.21 11.10 -4.09
C GLN A 106 -2.04 12.39 -4.89
N LEU A 107 -0.88 12.59 -5.51
CA LEU A 107 -0.63 13.72 -6.41
C LEU A 107 -1.19 13.52 -7.82
N MET A 108 -1.59 12.30 -8.17
CA MET A 108 -2.25 11.95 -9.43
C MET A 108 -3.77 12.18 -9.33
N PRO A 109 -4.52 12.12 -10.45
CA PRO A 109 -5.98 12.13 -10.40
C PRO A 109 -6.53 11.08 -9.42
N ARG A 110 -7.62 11.45 -8.71
CA ARG A 110 -8.16 10.69 -7.55
C ARG A 110 -8.53 9.23 -7.85
N ASN A 111 -8.88 8.93 -9.08
CA ASN A 111 -9.20 7.57 -9.52
C ASN A 111 -8.02 6.60 -9.39
N VAL A 112 -6.76 7.10 -9.45
CA VAL A 112 -5.56 6.29 -9.21
C VAL A 112 -5.55 5.75 -7.77
N MET A 113 -5.86 6.59 -6.78
CA MET A 113 -5.99 6.16 -5.39
C MET A 113 -7.17 5.20 -5.17
N ALA A 114 -8.27 5.43 -5.89
CA ALA A 114 -9.44 4.55 -5.83
C ALA A 114 -9.21 3.19 -6.53
N GLY A 115 -8.12 3.03 -7.26
CA GLY A 115 -7.80 1.81 -8.01
C GLY A 115 -8.76 1.55 -9.18
N VAL A 116 -9.43 2.61 -9.68
CA VAL A 116 -10.45 2.55 -10.74
C VAL A 116 -9.85 3.10 -12.03
N PRO A 117 -9.88 2.33 -13.13
CA PRO A 117 -9.52 2.84 -14.45
C PRO A 117 -10.40 4.03 -14.87
N ASP A 118 -9.81 4.96 -15.59
CA ASP A 118 -10.54 6.12 -16.12
C ASP A 118 -10.04 6.44 -17.53
N ASP A 119 -10.77 5.98 -18.52
CA ASP A 119 -10.43 6.14 -19.93
C ASP A 119 -10.68 7.57 -20.44
N SER A 120 -11.28 8.45 -19.64
CA SER A 120 -11.45 9.86 -19.96
C SER A 120 -10.20 10.71 -19.73
N VAL A 121 -9.21 10.16 -19.01
CA VAL A 121 -7.94 10.82 -18.74
C VAL A 121 -6.99 10.61 -19.90
N GLU A 122 -6.82 11.62 -20.74
CA GLU A 122 -5.93 11.55 -21.91
C GLU A 122 -4.45 11.52 -21.51
N GLU A 123 -4.09 12.17 -20.43
CA GLU A 123 -2.71 12.27 -19.97
C GLU A 123 -2.59 12.23 -18.44
N TRP A 124 -1.79 11.29 -17.96
CA TRP A 124 -1.50 11.14 -16.55
C TRP A 124 -0.35 12.06 -16.12
N ARG A 125 -0.65 13.06 -15.30
CA ARG A 125 0.30 14.09 -14.86
C ARG A 125 0.41 14.17 -13.34
N VAL A 126 1.58 14.61 -12.88
CA VAL A 126 1.87 14.91 -11.49
C VAL A 126 2.46 16.32 -11.40
N PRO A 127 2.01 17.16 -10.47
CA PRO A 127 2.58 18.49 -10.27
C PRO A 127 4.06 18.41 -9.87
N CYS A 128 4.86 19.39 -10.28
CA CYS A 128 6.22 19.54 -9.78
C CYS A 128 6.18 19.95 -8.31
N VAL A 129 6.80 19.13 -7.46
CA VAL A 129 6.83 19.33 -6.00
C VAL A 129 8.15 18.85 -5.42
N PHE A 130 8.47 19.35 -4.24
CA PHE A 130 9.50 18.80 -3.37
C PHE A 130 8.88 18.53 -2.00
N ILE A 131 8.90 17.28 -1.56
CA ILE A 131 8.29 16.82 -0.32
C ILE A 131 9.35 16.10 0.51
N VAL A 132 9.46 16.46 1.78
CA VAL A 132 10.17 15.71 2.81
C VAL A 132 9.11 15.31 3.84
N ASP A 133 8.97 14.02 4.07
CA ASP A 133 7.93 13.49 4.96
C ASP A 133 8.51 12.41 5.87
N GLU A 134 8.10 12.46 7.11
CA GLU A 134 8.45 11.47 8.14
C GLU A 134 7.29 11.30 9.12
N PRO A 135 7.09 10.10 9.67
CA PRO A 135 6.00 9.89 10.60
C PRO A 135 6.26 10.58 11.94
N ARG A 136 5.30 11.39 12.40
CA ARG A 136 5.32 11.98 13.75
C ARG A 136 5.18 10.91 14.84
N PHE A 137 4.41 9.83 14.56
CA PHE A 137 4.18 8.72 15.47
C PHE A 137 4.64 7.41 14.84
N SER A 138 5.42 6.63 15.58
CA SER A 138 5.88 5.30 15.16
C SER A 138 4.77 4.24 15.13
N TRP A 139 3.70 4.43 15.91
CA TRP A 139 2.52 3.57 15.94
C TRP A 139 1.34 4.31 15.31
N ARG A 140 0.84 3.79 14.19
CA ARG A 140 -0.31 4.31 13.46
C ARG A 140 -1.23 3.14 13.14
N GLY A 141 -2.10 2.84 14.11
CA GLY A 141 -2.89 1.62 14.11
C GLY A 141 -4.36 1.82 13.80
N PHE A 142 -4.99 0.76 13.33
CA PHE A 142 -6.42 0.60 13.22
C PHE A 142 -6.81 -0.76 13.79
N MET A 143 -7.92 -0.82 14.52
CA MET A 143 -8.47 -2.07 15.03
C MET A 143 -9.82 -2.34 14.39
N LEU A 144 -10.02 -3.58 13.94
CA LEU A 144 -11.30 -4.05 13.42
C LEU A 144 -11.80 -5.22 14.25
N ASP A 145 -13.01 -5.10 14.75
CA ASP A 145 -13.69 -6.15 15.50
C ASP A 145 -14.54 -7.02 14.57
N GLU A 146 -14.00 -8.19 14.26
CA GLU A 146 -14.67 -9.23 13.47
C GLU A 146 -15.46 -10.20 14.36
N GLY A 147 -15.16 -10.24 15.65
CA GLY A 147 -15.86 -11.09 16.61
C GLY A 147 -17.33 -10.73 16.70
N ARG A 148 -17.62 -9.43 16.89
CA ARG A 148 -19.01 -8.93 16.97
C ARG A 148 -19.66 -8.81 15.61
N HIS A 149 -18.92 -8.48 14.56
CA HIS A 149 -19.46 -8.36 13.22
C HIS A 149 -18.50 -8.93 12.17
N PHE A 150 -18.93 -9.95 11.44
CA PHE A 150 -18.14 -10.59 10.40
C PHE A 150 -18.27 -9.83 9.07
N TYR A 151 -17.20 -9.21 8.61
CA TYR A 151 -17.18 -8.41 7.36
C TYR A 151 -16.77 -9.25 6.13
N GLY A 152 -15.93 -10.25 6.33
CA GLY A 152 -15.42 -11.09 5.27
C GLY A 152 -14.18 -10.53 4.58
N LYS A 153 -13.46 -11.42 3.89
CA LYS A 153 -12.14 -11.20 3.33
C LYS A 153 -12.02 -9.97 2.42
N GLU A 154 -13.04 -9.72 1.60
CA GLU A 154 -12.95 -8.63 0.62
C GLU A 154 -13.04 -7.25 1.29
N GLU A 155 -13.85 -7.10 2.33
CA GLU A 155 -13.90 -5.85 3.10
C GLU A 155 -12.62 -5.61 3.90
N ILE A 156 -12.01 -6.67 4.45
CA ILE A 156 -10.70 -6.57 5.12
C ILE A 156 -9.64 -6.05 4.16
N LYS A 157 -9.59 -6.55 2.93
CA LYS A 157 -8.64 -6.07 1.92
C LYS A 157 -8.82 -4.58 1.63
N LYS A 158 -10.06 -4.10 1.49
CA LYS A 158 -10.35 -2.68 1.29
C LYS A 158 -9.85 -1.83 2.46
N ILE A 159 -10.06 -2.31 3.70
CA ILE A 159 -9.56 -1.62 4.91
C ILE A 159 -8.03 -1.54 4.88
N ILE A 160 -7.34 -2.63 4.55
CA ILE A 160 -5.87 -2.65 4.43
C ILE A 160 -5.40 -1.67 3.34
N ASP A 161 -6.08 -1.61 2.20
CA ASP A 161 -5.75 -0.65 1.13
C ASP A 161 -5.93 0.80 1.60
N VAL A 162 -7.00 1.10 2.36
CA VAL A 162 -7.21 2.42 2.97
C VAL A 162 -6.12 2.72 4.01
N MET A 163 -5.79 1.76 4.89
CA MET A 163 -4.69 1.91 5.84
C MET A 163 -3.36 2.22 5.13
N ALA A 164 -3.07 1.54 4.04
CA ALA A 164 -1.89 1.78 3.22
C ALA A 164 -1.89 3.21 2.64
N ALA A 165 -3.03 3.67 2.10
CA ALA A 165 -3.18 5.01 1.56
C ALA A 165 -2.93 6.11 2.60
N TYR A 166 -3.34 5.88 3.85
CA TYR A 166 -3.12 6.77 5.00
C TYR A 166 -1.80 6.50 5.75
N LYS A 167 -0.91 5.66 5.20
CA LYS A 167 0.41 5.35 5.77
C LYS A 167 0.34 4.76 7.19
N MET A 168 -0.73 4.04 7.49
CA MET A 168 -0.86 3.30 8.75
C MET A 168 0.01 2.05 8.71
N ASN A 169 0.54 1.62 9.87
CA ASN A 169 1.53 0.53 9.94
C ASN A 169 1.21 -0.56 10.96
N ARG A 170 0.03 -0.50 11.60
CA ARG A 170 -0.43 -1.53 12.55
C ARG A 170 -1.89 -1.84 12.31
N PHE A 171 -2.19 -3.11 12.08
CA PHE A 171 -3.55 -3.61 11.99
C PHE A 171 -3.83 -4.58 13.14
N HIS A 172 -4.73 -4.21 14.03
CA HIS A 172 -5.23 -5.09 15.06
C HIS A 172 -6.50 -5.77 14.55
N TRP A 173 -6.36 -6.99 14.10
CA TRP A 173 -7.47 -7.80 13.62
C TRP A 173 -8.02 -8.63 14.76
N HIS A 174 -9.14 -8.20 15.34
CA HIS A 174 -9.78 -8.85 16.47
C HIS A 174 -10.70 -9.98 15.95
N LEU A 175 -10.23 -11.20 16.04
CA LEU A 175 -10.83 -12.38 15.41
C LEU A 175 -11.60 -13.29 16.35
N THR A 176 -11.44 -13.13 17.66
CA THR A 176 -11.94 -14.12 18.62
C THR A 176 -12.68 -13.46 19.77
N GLU A 177 -13.96 -13.79 19.91
CA GLU A 177 -14.85 -13.29 20.93
C GLU A 177 -15.96 -14.33 21.21
N ASP A 178 -16.73 -14.15 22.29
CA ASP A 178 -17.86 -15.00 22.63
C ASP A 178 -18.99 -14.91 21.59
N GLN A 179 -19.16 -13.76 20.94
CA GLN A 179 -20.16 -13.57 19.88
C GLN A 179 -19.72 -14.17 18.53
N GLY A 180 -18.46 -14.56 18.37
CA GLY A 180 -18.01 -15.22 17.17
C GLY A 180 -16.50 -15.47 17.14
N TRP A 181 -16.15 -16.69 16.83
CA TRP A 181 -14.78 -17.14 16.63
C TRP A 181 -14.47 -17.20 15.14
N ARG A 182 -13.50 -16.41 14.65
CA ARG A 182 -13.27 -16.17 13.22
C ARG A 182 -12.01 -16.80 12.64
N ILE A 183 -11.19 -17.46 13.46
CA ILE A 183 -9.95 -18.08 13.00
C ILE A 183 -10.05 -19.62 13.07
N GLU A 184 -9.82 -20.29 11.93
CA GLU A 184 -9.80 -21.74 11.88
C GLU A 184 -8.62 -22.30 12.67
N ILE A 185 -8.90 -23.22 13.60
CA ILE A 185 -7.90 -24.04 14.28
C ILE A 185 -8.23 -25.49 14.00
N LYS A 186 -7.51 -26.11 13.09
CA LYS A 186 -7.77 -27.50 12.63
C LYS A 186 -7.84 -28.52 13.75
N LYS A 187 -7.08 -28.30 14.84
CA LYS A 187 -7.13 -29.18 16.04
C LYS A 187 -8.42 -29.03 16.84
N TYR A 188 -9.12 -27.93 16.69
CA TYR A 188 -10.35 -27.61 17.45
C TYR A 188 -11.47 -27.15 16.49
N PRO A 189 -11.97 -28.02 15.61
CA PRO A 189 -12.88 -27.66 14.53
C PRO A 189 -14.20 -27.03 15.01
N LYS A 190 -14.68 -27.40 16.18
CA LYS A 190 -15.91 -26.84 16.78
C LYS A 190 -15.84 -25.35 17.04
N LEU A 191 -14.66 -24.74 17.13
CA LEU A 191 -14.50 -23.30 17.26
C LEU A 191 -15.04 -22.55 16.03
N THR A 192 -14.97 -23.16 14.85
CA THR A 192 -15.50 -22.55 13.61
C THR A 192 -16.77 -23.21 13.12
N GLU A 193 -16.96 -24.53 13.34
CA GLU A 193 -18.22 -25.19 12.96
C GLU A 193 -19.42 -24.68 13.77
N ILE A 194 -19.21 -24.38 15.04
CA ILE A 194 -20.24 -23.89 15.98
C ILE A 194 -19.96 -22.44 16.37
N GLY A 195 -18.78 -22.14 16.91
CA GLY A 195 -18.45 -20.84 17.50
C GLY A 195 -18.35 -19.67 16.51
N ALA A 196 -18.26 -19.95 15.21
CA ALA A 196 -18.29 -18.91 14.19
C ALA A 196 -19.70 -18.42 13.83
N TRP A 197 -20.73 -19.06 14.37
CA TRP A 197 -22.13 -18.83 13.96
C TRP A 197 -23.02 -18.47 15.13
N ARG A 198 -24.01 -17.64 14.89
CA ARG A 198 -25.07 -17.27 15.84
C ARG A 198 -26.41 -17.08 15.11
N ASP A 199 -27.51 -17.06 15.87
CA ASP A 199 -28.87 -16.96 15.33
C ASP A 199 -29.37 -15.52 15.26
N SER A 200 -28.48 -14.57 15.15
CA SER A 200 -28.82 -13.15 14.95
C SER A 200 -27.69 -12.39 14.29
N LYS A 201 -28.04 -11.54 13.34
CA LYS A 201 -27.13 -10.57 12.76
C LYS A 201 -26.83 -9.44 13.76
N VAL A 202 -27.78 -9.08 14.58
CA VAL A 202 -27.65 -8.01 15.56
C VAL A 202 -26.84 -8.50 16.75
N CYS A 203 -25.80 -7.76 17.12
CA CYS A 203 -25.02 -7.92 18.32
C CYS A 203 -25.13 -6.62 19.13
N ALA A 204 -25.90 -6.65 20.20
CA ALA A 204 -26.08 -5.51 21.09
C ALA A 204 -25.94 -5.94 22.55
N TRP A 205 -25.67 -4.99 23.43
CA TRP A 205 -25.71 -5.21 24.87
C TRP A 205 -27.17 -5.28 25.33
N GLY A 206 -27.53 -6.33 26.07
CA GLY A 206 -28.86 -6.54 26.61
C GLY A 206 -29.65 -7.64 25.90
N ASP A 207 -30.95 -7.72 26.22
CA ASP A 207 -31.82 -8.78 25.72
C ASP A 207 -32.25 -8.54 24.26
N VAL A 208 -31.33 -8.78 23.34
CA VAL A 208 -31.68 -8.78 21.92
C VAL A 208 -32.28 -10.13 21.55
N LYS A 209 -33.54 -10.11 21.14
CA LYS A 209 -34.19 -11.32 20.64
C LYS A 209 -33.50 -11.76 19.32
N PRO A 210 -33.13 -13.03 19.18
CA PRO A 210 -32.62 -13.57 17.93
C PRO A 210 -33.60 -13.26 16.79
N ASP A 211 -33.08 -12.81 15.66
CA ASP A 211 -33.83 -12.59 14.43
C ASP A 211 -34.03 -13.87 13.60
N GLY A 212 -33.45 -15.00 14.05
CA GLY A 212 -33.50 -16.30 13.39
C GLY A 212 -32.61 -16.38 12.14
N VAL A 213 -31.82 -15.33 11.87
CA VAL A 213 -30.90 -15.32 10.75
C VAL A 213 -29.55 -15.90 11.18
N ARG A 214 -29.17 -17.03 10.59
CA ARG A 214 -27.84 -17.58 10.82
C ARG A 214 -26.78 -16.61 10.28
N TYR A 215 -25.98 -16.07 11.17
CA TYR A 215 -24.97 -15.07 10.88
C TYR A 215 -23.60 -15.48 11.39
N GLY A 216 -22.57 -15.21 10.57
CA GLY A 216 -21.16 -15.46 10.92
C GLY A 216 -20.32 -15.88 9.74
N GLY A 217 -19.17 -16.44 10.05
CA GLY A 217 -18.15 -16.90 9.12
C GLY A 217 -16.79 -16.97 9.80
N PHE A 218 -15.78 -17.45 9.09
CA PHE A 218 -14.40 -17.57 9.60
C PHE A 218 -13.39 -17.55 8.45
N TYR A 219 -12.09 -17.46 8.79
CA TYR A 219 -10.95 -17.40 7.88
C TYR A 219 -10.04 -18.60 8.04
#